data_d9aa08c5d39698a695f02a4f8ef1daee
#
_entry.id   d9aa08c5d39698a695f02a4f8ef1daee
#
_cell.length_a   1.000
_cell.length_b   1.000
_cell.length_c   1.000
_cell.angle_alpha   90.00
_cell.angle_beta   90.00
_cell.angle_gamma   90.00
#
_symmetry.space_group_name_H-M   'P 1'
#
loop_
_entity.id
_entity.type
_entity.pdbx_description
1 polymer ?
#
loop_
_entity_poly.entity_id
_entity_poly.type
_entity_poly.pdbx_seq_one_letter_code
_entity_poly.pdbx_strand_id
1 'polypeptide(L)'
;MNKIRLAILSLVVIALGGCIPETPGEADQVTNFEALWKIMDEHYCFFEEKGVDWNEVHDRYLAKLKESEQSTLSFFYLLSDMLNELKDGHVNLYSDFDISGYPIAPDPTTGLNIYARRRDLSGRLMISGGMRYGLFATKERTLSFGYMSYGSFSSGIGNMPVILSLFEKSDAIIMDLRGNGGGSLDNCDKLLSYFIKEKCLIGYTVHKTGPGHHEFSKPKAHYISPSSIKTLTEKPVLILQDRSSYSATNDFLYKVRSAKNVIRIGEQSGGGAGMPASAELPNGWRVRYSAVKSYDKDMVLLEGGVAPDIKVHNDSFYEKPDAEDRILITAIKKVFEIKGVPYPTK
;
A
#
# COMPACT_ATOMS: atom_id res chain seq x y z
N MET A 1 57.89 12.95 -20.05
CA MET A 1 56.80 11.99 -19.83
C MET A 1 56.53 11.68 -18.34
N ASN A 2 57.32 12.12 -17.41
CA ASN A 2 57.18 11.70 -15.96
C ASN A 2 56.44 12.69 -15.04
N LYS A 3 56.09 13.88 -15.49
CA LYS A 3 55.36 14.87 -14.64
C LYS A 3 53.84 14.75 -14.71
N ILE A 4 53.30 14.21 -15.79
CA ILE A 4 51.83 14.00 -15.98
C ILE A 4 51.33 12.75 -15.24
N ARG A 5 52.17 11.74 -15.05
CA ARG A 5 51.78 10.50 -14.33
C ARG A 5 51.70 10.72 -12.80
N LEU A 6 52.45 11.71 -12.25
CA LEU A 6 52.42 12.01 -10.83
C LEU A 6 51.19 12.83 -10.43
N ALA A 7 50.68 13.67 -11.34
CA ALA A 7 49.47 14.48 -11.10
C ALA A 7 48.18 13.62 -11.12
N ILE A 8 48.15 12.55 -11.90
CA ILE A 8 47.00 11.63 -11.97
C ILE A 8 46.95 10.72 -10.74
N LEU A 9 48.09 10.35 -10.18
CA LEU A 9 48.12 9.52 -8.96
C LEU A 9 47.70 10.30 -7.70
N SER A 10 47.95 11.60 -7.68
CA SER A 10 47.54 12.48 -6.55
C SER A 10 46.04 12.80 -6.57
N LEU A 11 45.36 12.75 -7.74
CA LEU A 11 43.91 13.01 -7.83
C LEU A 11 43.05 11.79 -7.47
N VAL A 12 43.59 10.57 -7.59
CA VAL A 12 42.88 9.34 -7.26
C VAL A 12 42.85 9.06 -5.76
N VAL A 13 43.82 9.61 -4.98
CA VAL A 13 43.87 9.41 -3.52
C VAL A 13 42.90 10.32 -2.78
N ILE A 14 42.44 11.42 -3.37
CA ILE A 14 41.47 12.34 -2.73
C ILE A 14 40.01 11.88 -2.91
N ALA A 15 39.73 10.96 -3.84
CA ALA A 15 38.38 10.44 -4.08
C ALA A 15 38.01 9.21 -3.19
N LEU A 16 38.89 8.72 -2.36
CA LEU A 16 38.65 7.57 -1.45
C LEU A 16 38.51 7.96 0.03
N GLY A 17 38.41 9.24 0.33
CA GLY A 17 38.29 9.76 1.70
C GLY A 17 36.89 10.08 2.17
N GLY A 18 35.84 9.44 1.63
CA GLY A 18 34.47 9.85 1.87
C GLY A 18 33.48 8.79 2.33
N CYS A 19 33.94 7.80 3.08
CA CYS A 19 33.08 7.00 3.96
C CYS A 19 33.94 6.61 5.16
N ILE A 20 34.04 7.49 6.13
CA ILE A 20 34.31 7.06 7.49
C ILE A 20 33.01 6.34 7.89
N PRO A 21 33.00 5.03 8.17
CA PRO A 21 31.88 4.45 8.85
C PRO A 21 31.83 5.15 10.20
N GLU A 22 30.84 5.99 10.44
CA GLU A 22 30.48 6.38 11.78
C GLU A 22 30.21 5.06 12.49
N THR A 23 31.13 4.67 13.37
CA THR A 23 30.82 3.65 14.39
C THR A 23 29.56 4.17 15.06
N PRO A 24 28.46 3.41 15.11
CA PRO A 24 27.30 3.80 15.88
C PRO A 24 27.80 4.11 17.28
N GLY A 25 27.85 5.39 17.65
CA GLY A 25 28.17 5.79 19.00
C GLY A 25 27.08 5.18 19.88
N GLU A 26 27.44 4.67 21.06
CA GLU A 26 26.48 4.40 22.13
C GLU A 26 25.84 5.74 22.54
N ALA A 27 24.97 6.26 21.67
CA ALA A 27 24.19 7.43 22.01
C ALA A 27 23.23 7.00 23.11
N ASP A 28 23.21 7.75 24.21
CA ASP A 28 22.28 7.49 25.30
C ASP A 28 20.82 7.55 24.83
N GLN A 29 19.91 7.06 25.65
CA GLN A 29 18.50 6.96 25.28
C GLN A 29 17.86 8.32 25.02
N VAL A 30 18.28 9.37 25.74
CA VAL A 30 17.74 10.73 25.52
C VAL A 30 18.18 11.26 24.16
N THR A 31 19.44 11.08 23.78
CA THR A 31 19.96 11.48 22.46
C THR A 31 19.19 10.77 21.33
N ASN A 32 18.93 9.48 21.47
CA ASN A 32 18.13 8.72 20.47
C ASN A 32 16.66 9.17 20.43
N PHE A 33 16.06 9.45 21.58
CA PHE A 33 14.70 9.96 21.68
C PHE A 33 14.58 11.31 20.97
N GLU A 34 15.46 12.25 21.26
CA GLU A 34 15.48 13.59 20.64
C GLU A 34 15.73 13.51 19.12
N ALA A 35 16.62 12.62 18.68
CA ALA A 35 16.87 12.38 17.27
C ALA A 35 15.61 11.85 16.55
N LEU A 36 14.92 10.86 17.15
CA LEU A 36 13.69 10.33 16.60
C LEU A 36 12.59 11.40 16.52
N TRP A 37 12.38 12.14 17.62
CA TRP A 37 11.39 13.20 17.67
C TRP A 37 11.66 14.25 16.59
N LYS A 38 12.90 14.72 16.46
CA LYS A 38 13.31 15.72 15.47
C LYS A 38 13.15 15.22 14.04
N ILE A 39 13.55 13.96 13.74
CA ILE A 39 13.35 13.38 12.41
C ILE A 39 11.86 13.40 12.04
N MET A 40 10.99 13.02 12.95
CA MET A 40 9.56 13.04 12.70
C MET A 40 9.04 14.46 12.56
N ASP A 41 9.43 15.39 13.45
CA ASP A 41 9.02 16.79 13.42
C ASP A 41 9.33 17.46 12.07
N GLU A 42 10.54 17.24 11.56
CA GLU A 42 11.01 17.88 10.33
C GLU A 42 10.50 17.21 9.04
N HIS A 43 10.19 15.90 9.08
CA HIS A 43 10.01 15.12 7.86
C HIS A 43 8.65 14.43 7.72
N TYR A 44 7.92 14.16 8.81
CA TYR A 44 6.60 13.56 8.72
C TYR A 44 5.58 14.54 8.11
N CYS A 45 4.75 14.06 7.17
CA CYS A 45 3.93 14.96 6.36
C CYS A 45 2.47 15.11 6.82
N PHE A 46 1.98 14.34 7.81
CA PHE A 46 0.55 14.28 8.13
C PHE A 46 0.15 14.80 9.52
N PHE A 47 0.97 15.59 10.20
CA PHE A 47 0.62 16.08 11.54
C PHE A 47 -0.73 16.79 11.59
N GLU A 48 -1.01 17.65 10.60
CA GLU A 48 -2.27 18.38 10.50
C GLU A 48 -3.46 17.42 10.29
N GLU A 49 -3.35 16.50 9.34
CA GLU A 49 -4.40 15.55 9.01
C GLU A 49 -4.68 14.53 10.12
N LYS A 50 -3.67 14.23 10.92
CA LYS A 50 -3.79 13.35 12.10
C LYS A 50 -4.25 14.10 13.35
N GLY A 51 -4.16 15.44 13.34
CA GLY A 51 -4.54 16.28 14.48
C GLY A 51 -3.67 16.04 15.71
N VAL A 52 -2.36 15.74 15.50
CA VAL A 52 -1.42 15.43 16.58
C VAL A 52 -0.54 16.63 16.85
N ASP A 53 -0.55 17.12 18.11
CA ASP A 53 0.44 18.07 18.62
C ASP A 53 1.72 17.30 18.99
N TRP A 54 2.72 17.37 18.09
CA TRP A 54 3.94 16.60 18.24
C TRP A 54 4.84 17.11 19.38
N ASN A 55 4.72 18.39 19.78
CA ASN A 55 5.40 18.93 20.96
C ASN A 55 4.78 18.38 22.26
N GLU A 56 3.46 18.31 22.34
CA GLU A 56 2.78 17.66 23.48
C GLU A 56 3.18 16.19 23.61
N VAL A 57 3.26 15.47 22.48
CA VAL A 57 3.75 14.08 22.46
C VAL A 57 5.17 14.00 22.97
N HIS A 58 6.09 14.90 22.52
CA HIS A 58 7.46 14.98 23.01
C HIS A 58 7.52 15.07 24.53
N ASP A 59 6.88 16.09 25.09
CA ASP A 59 6.97 16.38 26.55
C ASP A 59 6.46 15.20 27.38
N ARG A 60 5.36 14.59 26.93
CA ARG A 60 4.74 13.44 27.61
C ARG A 60 5.64 12.19 27.58
N TYR A 61 6.29 11.90 26.46
CA TYR A 61 7.16 10.72 26.32
C TYR A 61 8.56 10.96 26.90
N LEU A 62 9.09 12.18 26.84
CA LEU A 62 10.33 12.53 27.52
C LEU A 62 10.20 12.43 29.04
N ALA A 63 9.07 12.84 29.60
CA ALA A 63 8.78 12.64 31.02
C ALA A 63 8.80 11.14 31.39
N LYS A 64 8.11 10.29 30.64
CA LYS A 64 8.11 8.83 30.84
C LYS A 64 9.53 8.23 30.74
N LEU A 65 10.34 8.70 29.78
CA LEU A 65 11.73 8.24 29.64
C LEU A 65 12.57 8.57 30.88
N LYS A 66 12.33 9.71 31.51
CA LYS A 66 13.07 10.19 32.68
C LYS A 66 12.59 9.59 34.02
N GLU A 67 11.41 8.98 34.08
CA GLU A 67 10.86 8.39 35.30
C GLU A 67 11.66 7.18 35.80
N SER A 68 12.24 6.39 34.88
CA SER A 68 13.03 5.20 35.21
C SER A 68 14.01 4.86 34.10
N GLU A 69 15.13 4.20 34.50
CA GLU A 69 16.05 3.64 33.52
C GLU A 69 15.35 2.55 32.69
N GLN A 70 15.45 2.67 31.37
CA GLN A 70 14.82 1.75 30.43
C GLN A 70 15.80 0.66 30.01
N SER A 71 15.33 -0.60 30.00
CA SER A 71 16.03 -1.64 29.24
C SER A 71 15.94 -1.32 27.72
N THR A 72 16.81 -1.91 26.91
CA THR A 72 16.75 -1.75 25.45
C THR A 72 15.36 -2.06 24.89
N LEU A 73 14.73 -3.12 25.39
CA LEU A 73 13.39 -3.51 24.94
C LEU A 73 12.32 -2.51 25.41
N SER A 74 12.36 -2.05 26.66
CA SER A 74 11.42 -1.05 27.18
C SER A 74 11.57 0.28 26.45
N PHE A 75 12.79 0.68 26.13
CA PHE A 75 13.07 1.88 25.35
C PHE A 75 12.50 1.77 23.92
N PHE A 76 12.67 0.61 23.25
CA PHE A 76 12.09 0.37 21.94
C PHE A 76 10.56 0.52 21.97
N TYR A 77 9.88 -0.06 22.95
CA TYR A 77 8.42 0.06 23.07
C TYR A 77 7.97 1.48 23.43
N LEU A 78 8.72 2.20 24.27
CA LEU A 78 8.43 3.61 24.55
C LEU A 78 8.45 4.46 23.27
N LEU A 79 9.47 4.30 22.42
CA LEU A 79 9.56 4.99 21.13
C LEU A 79 8.46 4.53 20.17
N SER A 80 8.15 3.23 20.18
CA SER A 80 7.09 2.65 19.35
C SER A 80 5.71 3.22 19.71
N ASP A 81 5.41 3.36 21.01
CA ASP A 81 4.17 3.93 21.49
C ASP A 81 4.07 5.42 21.13
N MET A 82 5.17 6.15 21.23
CA MET A 82 5.24 7.55 20.78
C MET A 82 4.90 7.67 19.29
N LEU A 83 5.47 6.83 18.44
CA LEU A 83 5.19 6.81 17.00
C LEU A 83 3.74 6.40 16.69
N ASN A 84 3.16 5.49 17.47
CA ASN A 84 1.80 5.00 17.29
C ASN A 84 0.71 6.05 17.59
N GLU A 85 1.04 7.16 18.27
CA GLU A 85 0.14 8.32 18.41
C GLU A 85 -0.27 8.88 17.03
N LEU A 86 0.59 8.73 16.02
CA LEU A 86 0.33 9.17 14.64
C LEU A 86 -0.70 8.31 13.89
N LYS A 87 -1.03 7.11 14.39
CA LYS A 87 -1.99 6.18 13.76
C LYS A 87 -1.75 5.99 12.26
N ASP A 88 -0.49 5.81 11.88
CA ASP A 88 -0.05 5.68 10.49
C ASP A 88 0.72 4.37 10.31
N GLY A 89 0.21 3.49 9.46
CA GLY A 89 0.85 2.20 9.17
C GLY A 89 2.15 2.28 8.37
N HIS A 90 2.47 3.45 7.82
CA HIS A 90 3.78 3.69 7.21
C HIS A 90 4.84 4.16 8.21
N VAL A 91 4.46 4.42 9.48
CA VAL A 91 5.38 4.79 10.55
C VAL A 91 5.80 3.53 11.30
N ASN A 92 7.10 3.21 11.22
CA ASN A 92 7.67 2.00 11.80
C ASN A 92 9.06 2.30 12.38
N LEU A 93 9.37 1.75 13.53
CA LEU A 93 10.71 1.68 14.09
C LEU A 93 11.29 0.28 13.86
N TYR A 94 12.49 0.20 13.33
CA TYR A 94 13.22 -1.03 13.06
C TYR A 94 14.41 -1.14 13.98
N SER A 95 14.53 -2.24 14.67
CA SER A 95 15.72 -2.67 15.42
C SER A 95 16.22 -4.01 14.87
N ASP A 96 17.25 -4.56 15.46
CA ASP A 96 17.78 -5.91 15.15
C ASP A 96 16.93 -7.04 15.76
N PHE A 97 15.99 -6.70 16.66
CA PHE A 97 15.15 -7.68 17.37
C PHE A 97 13.64 -7.51 17.15
N ASP A 98 13.17 -6.34 16.70
CA ASP A 98 11.72 -6.11 16.48
C ASP A 98 11.46 -4.99 15.47
N ILE A 99 10.23 -4.97 14.94
CA ILE A 99 9.72 -3.93 14.07
C ILE A 99 8.39 -3.44 14.64
N SER A 100 8.32 -2.15 14.99
CA SER A 100 7.08 -1.54 15.45
C SER A 100 6.17 -1.15 14.28
N GLY A 101 4.90 -0.90 14.58
CA GLY A 101 3.95 -0.34 13.62
C GLY A 101 2.57 -0.16 14.22
N TYR A 102 1.86 0.84 13.74
CA TYR A 102 0.47 1.00 14.06
C TYR A 102 -0.34 -0.12 13.40
N PRO A 103 -1.10 -0.90 14.16
CA PRO A 103 -1.88 -1.99 13.58
C PRO A 103 -2.99 -1.40 12.70
N ILE A 104 -2.83 -1.53 11.37
CA ILE A 104 -3.91 -1.32 10.40
C ILE A 104 -4.84 -2.54 10.43
N ALA A 105 -4.74 -3.33 11.50
CA ALA A 105 -5.38 -4.62 11.59
C ALA A 105 -6.82 -4.53 11.09
N PRO A 106 -7.20 -5.41 10.17
CA PRO A 106 -8.60 -5.58 9.88
C PRO A 106 -9.29 -5.84 11.21
N ASP A 107 -10.46 -5.28 11.39
CA ASP A 107 -11.39 -5.80 12.38
C ASP A 107 -11.35 -7.32 12.22
N PRO A 108 -11.03 -8.10 13.27
CA PRO A 108 -10.95 -9.55 13.16
C PRO A 108 -12.26 -10.17 12.67
N THR A 109 -13.35 -9.40 12.65
CA THR A 109 -14.63 -9.77 12.04
C THR A 109 -14.65 -9.63 10.52
N THR A 110 -13.70 -8.91 9.94
CA THR A 110 -13.61 -8.67 8.49
C THR A 110 -12.30 -9.26 7.97
N GLY A 111 -12.29 -9.81 6.81
CA GLY A 111 -11.04 -10.29 6.24
C GLY A 111 -11.23 -11.29 5.12
N LEU A 112 -10.11 -11.56 4.45
CA LEU A 112 -10.04 -12.55 3.40
C LEU A 112 -10.17 -13.95 3.98
N ASN A 113 -11.34 -14.56 3.86
CA ASN A 113 -11.49 -16.00 4.13
C ASN A 113 -10.87 -16.80 2.97
N ILE A 114 -9.59 -17.15 3.11
CA ILE A 114 -8.84 -17.89 2.08
C ILE A 114 -9.40 -19.30 1.85
N TYR A 115 -10.05 -19.88 2.84
CA TYR A 115 -10.64 -21.23 2.74
C TYR A 115 -11.96 -21.17 1.99
N ALA A 116 -12.85 -20.22 2.29
CA ALA A 116 -14.06 -19.97 1.52
C ALA A 116 -13.72 -19.67 0.06
N ARG A 117 -12.74 -18.80 -0.20
CA ARG A 117 -12.27 -18.53 -1.56
C ARG A 117 -11.80 -19.78 -2.29
N ARG A 118 -11.05 -20.67 -1.64
CA ARG A 118 -10.58 -21.93 -2.25
C ARG A 118 -11.72 -22.89 -2.55
N ARG A 119 -12.75 -22.94 -1.71
CA ARG A 119 -13.95 -23.75 -1.92
C ARG A 119 -14.81 -23.22 -3.06
N ASP A 120 -15.00 -21.90 -3.12
CA ASP A 120 -15.92 -21.26 -4.06
C ASP A 120 -15.30 -21.10 -5.46
N LEU A 121 -13.97 -21.13 -5.56
CA LEU A 121 -13.21 -21.16 -6.80
C LEU A 121 -12.65 -22.57 -7.04
N SER A 122 -13.50 -23.51 -7.43
CA SER A 122 -13.10 -24.88 -7.78
C SER A 122 -12.39 -24.89 -9.14
N GLY A 123 -11.08 -24.77 -9.14
CA GLY A 123 -10.29 -24.80 -10.38
C GLY A 123 -8.81 -24.54 -10.12
N ARG A 124 -7.98 -24.88 -11.11
CA ARG A 124 -6.54 -24.60 -11.06
C ARG A 124 -6.28 -23.12 -11.37
N LEU A 125 -5.69 -22.41 -10.42
CA LEU A 125 -5.11 -21.11 -10.67
C LEU A 125 -3.69 -21.26 -11.26
N MET A 126 -3.43 -20.60 -12.36
CA MET A 126 -2.11 -20.38 -12.93
C MET A 126 -1.41 -19.21 -12.23
N ILE A 127 -0.11 -19.13 -12.35
CA ILE A 127 0.70 -18.07 -11.73
C ILE A 127 1.54 -17.39 -12.81
N SER A 128 1.53 -16.06 -12.81
CA SER A 128 2.42 -15.24 -13.63
C SER A 128 2.82 -13.98 -12.85
N GLY A 129 4.10 -13.83 -12.53
CA GLY A 129 4.54 -12.78 -11.59
C GLY A 129 3.84 -12.91 -10.24
N GLY A 130 3.30 -11.83 -9.71
CA GLY A 130 2.48 -11.83 -8.49
C GLY A 130 1.02 -12.21 -8.69
N MET A 131 0.57 -12.42 -9.94
CA MET A 131 -0.81 -12.74 -10.26
C MET A 131 -1.10 -14.24 -10.17
N ARG A 132 -2.20 -14.61 -9.51
CA ARG A 132 -2.82 -15.93 -9.62
C ARG A 132 -4.12 -15.77 -10.41
N TYR A 133 -4.32 -16.55 -11.47
CA TYR A 133 -5.44 -16.33 -12.40
C TYR A 133 -5.98 -17.62 -12.98
N GLY A 134 -7.25 -17.59 -13.39
CA GLY A 134 -7.92 -18.72 -14.02
C GLY A 134 -9.29 -18.34 -14.58
N LEU A 135 -9.88 -19.27 -15.33
CA LEU A 135 -11.27 -19.16 -15.79
C LEU A 135 -12.18 -20.01 -14.89
N PHE A 136 -13.30 -19.43 -14.55
CA PHE A 136 -14.35 -20.09 -13.78
C PHE A 136 -15.67 -19.95 -14.51
N ALA A 137 -16.50 -20.94 -14.35
CA ALA A 137 -17.89 -20.93 -14.82
C ALA A 137 -18.81 -21.26 -13.66
N THR A 138 -20.03 -20.78 -13.72
CA THR A 138 -21.09 -21.24 -12.81
C THR A 138 -21.33 -22.74 -12.98
N LYS A 139 -21.94 -23.39 -12.00
CA LYS A 139 -22.25 -24.85 -12.07
C LYS A 139 -23.05 -25.18 -13.32
N GLU A 140 -24.00 -24.35 -13.68
CA GLU A 140 -24.86 -24.46 -14.85
C GLU A 140 -24.18 -23.99 -16.15
N ARG A 141 -22.92 -23.53 -16.07
CA ARG A 141 -22.14 -22.95 -17.18
C ARG A 141 -22.85 -21.82 -17.96
N THR A 142 -23.78 -21.13 -17.30
CA THR A 142 -24.50 -20.00 -17.88
C THR A 142 -23.65 -18.77 -18.07
N LEU A 143 -22.75 -18.52 -17.14
CA LEU A 143 -21.79 -17.41 -17.19
C LEU A 143 -20.39 -17.90 -16.86
N SER A 144 -19.41 -17.23 -17.43
CA SER A 144 -17.97 -17.45 -17.17
C SER A 144 -17.27 -16.16 -16.74
N PHE A 145 -16.30 -16.27 -15.86
CA PHE A 145 -15.48 -15.12 -15.45
C PHE A 145 -14.01 -15.45 -15.40
N GLY A 146 -13.21 -14.51 -15.85
CA GLY A 146 -11.80 -14.47 -15.54
C GLY A 146 -11.64 -14.06 -14.08
N TYR A 147 -10.92 -14.85 -13.29
CA TYR A 147 -10.53 -14.47 -11.93
C TYR A 147 -9.04 -14.25 -11.88
N MET A 148 -8.61 -13.14 -11.29
CA MET A 148 -7.21 -12.90 -10.96
C MET A 148 -7.10 -12.31 -9.56
N SER A 149 -6.15 -12.81 -8.78
CA SER A 149 -5.80 -12.25 -7.47
C SER A 149 -4.37 -11.74 -7.49
N TYR A 150 -4.13 -10.59 -6.85
CA TYR A 150 -2.84 -9.96 -6.76
C TYR A 150 -2.58 -9.56 -5.31
N GLY A 151 -1.68 -10.30 -4.65
CA GLY A 151 -1.46 -10.17 -3.20
C GLY A 151 -0.46 -9.09 -2.80
N SER A 152 0.35 -8.57 -3.73
CA SER A 152 1.30 -7.48 -3.43
C SER A 152 1.79 -6.79 -4.69
N PHE A 153 1.75 -5.48 -4.70
CA PHE A 153 2.38 -4.65 -5.73
C PHE A 153 3.92 -4.66 -5.69
N SER A 154 4.53 -5.27 -4.67
CA SER A 154 5.98 -5.52 -4.67
C SER A 154 6.40 -6.58 -5.70
N SER A 155 5.47 -7.44 -6.12
CA SER A 155 5.69 -8.42 -7.20
C SER A 155 5.29 -7.82 -8.55
N GLY A 156 5.89 -8.29 -9.65
CA GLY A 156 5.48 -7.87 -11.00
C GLY A 156 4.04 -8.28 -11.34
N ILE A 157 3.37 -7.50 -12.19
CA ILE A 157 1.96 -7.74 -12.61
C ILE A 157 1.77 -8.96 -13.53
N GLY A 158 2.83 -9.71 -13.81
CA GLY A 158 2.78 -10.89 -14.67
C GLY A 158 2.67 -10.59 -16.16
N ASN A 159 2.38 -11.63 -16.94
CA ASN A 159 2.19 -11.51 -18.38
C ASN A 159 0.72 -11.17 -18.68
N MET A 160 0.37 -9.90 -18.52
CA MET A 160 -1.00 -9.41 -18.74
C MET A 160 -1.56 -9.76 -20.13
N PRO A 161 -0.81 -9.69 -21.26
CA PRO A 161 -1.32 -10.11 -22.55
C PRO A 161 -1.84 -11.55 -22.56
N VAL A 162 -1.13 -12.48 -21.96
CA VAL A 162 -1.55 -13.89 -21.85
C VAL A 162 -2.77 -14.03 -20.94
N ILE A 163 -2.78 -13.35 -19.79
CA ILE A 163 -3.90 -13.34 -18.85
C ILE A 163 -5.16 -12.83 -19.54
N LEU A 164 -5.07 -11.69 -20.24
CA LEU A 164 -6.21 -11.07 -20.93
C LEU A 164 -6.68 -11.92 -22.13
N SER A 165 -5.78 -12.61 -22.84
CA SER A 165 -6.16 -13.55 -23.90
C SER A 165 -6.97 -14.72 -23.35
N LEU A 166 -6.59 -15.26 -22.18
CA LEU A 166 -7.37 -16.29 -21.51
C LEU A 166 -8.79 -15.80 -21.16
N PHE A 167 -8.91 -14.55 -20.71
CA PHE A 167 -10.17 -13.95 -20.29
C PHE A 167 -11.04 -13.43 -21.44
N GLU A 168 -10.56 -13.54 -22.69
CA GLU A 168 -11.24 -12.94 -23.85
C GLU A 168 -12.70 -13.37 -23.99
N LYS A 169 -12.98 -14.64 -23.76
CA LYS A 169 -14.33 -15.24 -23.90
C LYS A 169 -15.15 -15.21 -22.60
N SER A 170 -14.58 -14.71 -21.49
CA SER A 170 -15.35 -14.60 -20.23
C SER A 170 -16.37 -13.45 -20.31
N ASP A 171 -17.45 -13.54 -19.53
CA ASP A 171 -18.50 -12.54 -19.46
C ASP A 171 -18.09 -11.30 -18.64
N ALA A 172 -17.24 -11.52 -17.63
CA ALA A 172 -16.70 -10.47 -16.76
C ALA A 172 -15.34 -10.91 -16.20
N ILE A 173 -14.66 -9.98 -15.51
CA ILE A 173 -13.42 -10.25 -14.79
C ILE A 173 -13.62 -9.89 -13.32
N ILE A 174 -13.17 -10.75 -12.43
CA ILE A 174 -13.09 -10.49 -10.99
C ILE A 174 -11.61 -10.35 -10.64
N MET A 175 -11.23 -9.16 -10.16
CA MET A 175 -9.88 -8.85 -9.69
C MET A 175 -9.89 -8.78 -8.15
N ASP A 176 -9.20 -9.70 -7.49
CA ASP A 176 -9.15 -9.78 -6.03
C ASP A 176 -7.87 -9.10 -5.51
N LEU A 177 -8.05 -7.93 -4.89
CA LEU A 177 -7.00 -7.14 -4.25
C LEU A 177 -7.09 -7.18 -2.72
N ARG A 178 -7.94 -8.03 -2.17
CA ARG A 178 -8.05 -8.21 -0.72
C ARG A 178 -6.74 -8.76 -0.15
N GLY A 179 -6.37 -8.25 1.02
CA GLY A 179 -5.10 -8.62 1.66
C GLY A 179 -3.85 -8.05 0.96
N ASN A 180 -4.00 -7.18 -0.03
CA ASN A 180 -2.87 -6.58 -0.73
C ASN A 180 -2.40 -5.31 -0.02
N GLY A 181 -1.32 -5.40 0.76
CA GLY A 181 -0.74 -4.30 1.53
C GLY A 181 0.01 -3.23 0.69
N GLY A 182 -0.04 -3.31 -0.64
CA GLY A 182 0.63 -2.33 -1.51
C GLY A 182 1.98 -2.80 -2.05
N GLY A 183 2.90 -1.86 -2.24
CA GLY A 183 4.24 -2.09 -2.81
C GLY A 183 4.64 -1.01 -3.81
N SER A 184 5.09 -1.41 -5.00
CA SER A 184 5.61 -0.51 -6.04
C SER A 184 4.49 0.28 -6.74
N LEU A 185 4.61 1.59 -6.75
CA LEU A 185 3.75 2.48 -7.55
C LEU A 185 3.94 2.27 -9.05
N ASP A 186 5.13 1.87 -9.51
CA ASP A 186 5.35 1.53 -10.93
C ASP A 186 4.49 0.33 -11.36
N ASN A 187 4.37 -0.69 -10.51
CA ASN A 187 3.49 -1.82 -10.79
C ASN A 187 2.01 -1.42 -10.70
N CYS A 188 1.66 -0.50 -9.79
CA CYS A 188 0.34 0.11 -9.72
C CYS A 188 0.00 0.83 -11.04
N ASP A 189 0.86 1.71 -11.52
CA ASP A 189 0.66 2.46 -12.76
C ASP A 189 0.64 1.54 -13.99
N LYS A 190 1.51 0.53 -14.05
CA LYS A 190 1.45 -0.49 -15.10
C LYS A 190 0.10 -1.22 -15.14
N LEU A 191 -0.42 -1.64 -13.98
CA LEU A 191 -1.73 -2.28 -13.93
C LEU A 191 -2.85 -1.31 -14.30
N LEU A 192 -2.80 -0.08 -13.80
CA LEU A 192 -3.78 0.97 -14.10
C LEU A 192 -3.85 1.29 -15.60
N SER A 193 -2.70 1.22 -16.32
CA SER A 193 -2.65 1.50 -17.76
C SER A 193 -3.57 0.62 -18.62
N TYR A 194 -3.97 -0.54 -18.10
CA TYR A 194 -4.93 -1.43 -18.78
C TYR A 194 -6.39 -0.98 -18.63
N PHE A 195 -6.68 -0.04 -17.72
CA PHE A 195 -8.05 0.43 -17.43
C PHE A 195 -8.39 1.77 -18.08
N ILE A 196 -7.43 2.40 -18.75
CA ILE A 196 -7.60 3.71 -19.36
C ILE A 196 -7.55 3.63 -20.89
N LYS A 197 -8.31 4.53 -21.57
CA LYS A 197 -8.40 4.57 -23.04
C LYS A 197 -7.50 5.63 -23.67
N GLU A 198 -7.19 6.69 -22.93
CA GLU A 198 -6.36 7.81 -23.37
C GLU A 198 -5.51 8.34 -22.23
N LYS A 199 -4.46 9.09 -22.56
CA LYS A 199 -3.61 9.72 -21.55
C LYS A 199 -4.45 10.64 -20.65
N CYS A 200 -4.40 10.42 -19.35
CA CYS A 200 -5.17 11.20 -18.39
C CYS A 200 -4.35 11.55 -17.13
N LEU A 201 -4.80 12.58 -16.45
CA LEU A 201 -4.34 12.94 -15.12
C LEU A 201 -4.87 11.93 -14.10
N ILE A 202 -3.99 11.37 -13.27
CA ILE A 202 -4.33 10.35 -12.27
C ILE A 202 -4.21 10.87 -10.83
N GLY A 203 -3.56 12.00 -10.61
CA GLY A 203 -3.41 12.58 -9.27
C GLY A 203 -2.24 13.52 -9.16
N TYR A 204 -1.92 13.85 -7.91
CA TYR A 204 -0.84 14.77 -7.56
C TYR A 204 -0.04 14.24 -6.39
N THR A 205 1.23 14.66 -6.30
CA THR A 205 2.05 14.52 -5.09
C THR A 205 2.50 15.87 -4.58
N VAL A 206 2.65 15.98 -3.27
CA VAL A 206 3.12 17.16 -2.57
C VAL A 206 4.22 16.74 -1.60
N HIS A 207 5.39 17.32 -1.73
CA HIS A 207 6.59 16.99 -0.96
C HIS A 207 6.86 18.06 0.09
N LYS A 208 7.41 17.67 1.24
CA LYS A 208 7.99 18.64 2.17
C LYS A 208 9.16 19.38 1.51
N THR A 209 9.28 20.68 1.77
CA THR A 209 10.34 21.55 1.24
C THR A 209 11.21 22.17 2.32
N GLY A 210 10.85 21.98 3.58
CA GLY A 210 11.56 22.47 4.76
C GLY A 210 11.09 21.77 6.02
N PRO A 211 11.66 22.11 7.20
CA PRO A 211 11.37 21.47 8.47
C PRO A 211 9.99 21.82 9.04
N GLY A 212 9.44 22.99 8.70
CA GLY A 212 8.15 23.44 9.24
C GLY A 212 6.97 22.57 8.77
N HIS A 213 5.98 22.35 9.63
CA HIS A 213 4.86 21.44 9.39
C HIS A 213 4.00 21.81 8.17
N HIS A 214 4.02 23.05 7.73
CA HIS A 214 3.25 23.57 6.58
C HIS A 214 4.13 23.87 5.34
N GLU A 215 5.41 23.51 5.37
CA GLU A 215 6.34 23.77 4.27
C GLU A 215 6.28 22.66 3.23
N PHE A 216 5.43 22.86 2.22
CA PHE A 216 5.19 21.90 1.16
C PHE A 216 5.41 22.51 -0.23
N SER A 217 5.77 21.67 -1.19
CA SER A 217 5.87 22.02 -2.60
C SER A 217 4.48 22.33 -3.19
N LYS A 218 4.46 22.97 -4.35
CA LYS A 218 3.27 22.99 -5.19
C LYS A 218 2.93 21.54 -5.61
N PRO A 219 1.63 21.22 -5.80
CA PRO A 219 1.22 19.91 -6.31
C PRO A 219 1.87 19.59 -7.65
N LYS A 220 2.52 18.43 -7.73
CA LYS A 220 3.09 17.88 -8.96
C LYS A 220 2.11 16.90 -9.59
N ALA A 221 1.62 17.23 -10.79
CA ALA A 221 0.66 16.40 -11.51
C ALA A 221 1.31 15.12 -12.07
N HIS A 222 0.59 14.00 -11.97
CA HIS A 222 0.98 12.72 -12.53
C HIS A 222 -0.01 12.28 -13.61
N TYR A 223 0.53 11.89 -14.75
CA TYR A 223 -0.23 11.44 -15.90
C TYR A 223 0.13 10.01 -16.24
N ILE A 224 -0.86 9.26 -16.73
CA ILE A 224 -0.66 7.90 -17.22
C ILE A 224 -1.16 7.79 -18.64
N SER A 225 -0.49 6.94 -19.44
CA SER A 225 -0.90 6.58 -20.80
C SER A 225 -1.50 5.16 -20.79
N PRO A 226 -2.44 4.87 -21.69
CA PRO A 226 -2.99 3.52 -21.83
C PRO A 226 -1.89 2.53 -22.21
N SER A 227 -2.08 1.28 -21.82
CA SER A 227 -1.27 0.17 -22.33
C SER A 227 -1.36 0.12 -23.87
N SER A 228 -0.22 -0.09 -24.54
CA SER A 228 -0.18 -0.33 -25.99
C SER A 228 -0.71 -1.70 -26.40
N ILE A 229 -1.03 -2.54 -25.43
CA ILE A 229 -1.53 -3.89 -25.59
C ILE A 229 -3.02 -3.88 -25.24
N LYS A 230 -3.70 -5.01 -25.43
CA LYS A 230 -5.09 -5.24 -25.06
C LYS A 230 -5.47 -4.62 -23.71
N THR A 231 -6.62 -3.96 -23.62
CA THR A 231 -7.08 -3.23 -22.41
C THR A 231 -8.26 -3.90 -21.75
N LEU A 232 -8.54 -3.50 -20.50
CA LEU A 232 -9.68 -3.94 -19.67
C LEU A 232 -10.86 -2.96 -19.75
N THR A 233 -10.98 -2.17 -20.80
CA THR A 233 -11.93 -1.06 -20.86
C THR A 233 -13.32 -1.42 -21.38
N GLU A 234 -13.49 -2.61 -21.97
CA GLU A 234 -14.75 -3.00 -22.62
C GLU A 234 -15.57 -4.02 -21.81
N LYS A 235 -14.92 -4.77 -20.96
CA LYS A 235 -15.53 -5.84 -20.17
C LYS A 235 -15.80 -5.37 -18.75
N PRO A 236 -16.93 -5.77 -18.11
CA PRO A 236 -17.13 -5.53 -16.69
C PRO A 236 -15.99 -6.10 -15.85
N VAL A 237 -15.40 -5.29 -14.97
CA VAL A 237 -14.37 -5.69 -14.03
C VAL A 237 -14.88 -5.40 -12.62
N LEU A 238 -14.95 -6.44 -11.80
CA LEU A 238 -15.34 -6.34 -10.40
C LEU A 238 -14.09 -6.47 -9.54
N ILE A 239 -13.76 -5.42 -8.80
CA ILE A 239 -12.57 -5.38 -7.95
C ILE A 239 -12.99 -5.65 -6.51
N LEU A 240 -12.42 -6.70 -5.92
CA LEU A 240 -12.63 -7.02 -4.51
C LEU A 240 -11.58 -6.32 -3.67
N GLN A 241 -12.02 -5.60 -2.65
CA GLN A 241 -11.18 -4.85 -1.72
C GLN A 241 -11.58 -5.10 -0.27
N ASP A 242 -10.64 -4.92 0.64
CA ASP A 242 -10.85 -4.99 2.08
C ASP A 242 -9.99 -3.97 2.83
N ARG A 243 -10.07 -3.96 4.15
CA ARG A 243 -9.29 -3.06 5.00
C ARG A 243 -7.77 -3.25 4.84
N SER A 244 -7.31 -4.43 4.44
CA SER A 244 -5.90 -4.73 4.16
C SER A 244 -5.44 -4.29 2.77
N SER A 245 -6.35 -3.82 1.90
CA SER A 245 -6.01 -3.15 0.64
C SER A 245 -5.42 -1.78 0.96
N TYR A 246 -4.08 -1.67 1.01
CA TYR A 246 -3.36 -0.56 1.61
C TYR A 246 -2.29 0.04 0.69
N SER A 247 -1.85 1.28 0.94
CA SER A 247 -0.71 1.92 0.26
C SER A 247 -0.88 1.95 -1.27
N ALA A 248 0.02 1.37 -2.08
CA ALA A 248 -0.10 1.35 -3.54
C ALA A 248 -1.40 0.69 -4.03
N THR A 249 -1.99 -0.25 -3.26
CA THR A 249 -3.31 -0.81 -3.57
C THR A 249 -4.41 0.23 -3.36
N ASN A 250 -4.36 1.00 -2.29
CA ASN A 250 -5.27 2.11 -2.05
C ASN A 250 -5.17 3.17 -3.16
N ASP A 251 -3.95 3.52 -3.57
CA ASP A 251 -3.68 4.43 -4.69
C ASP A 251 -4.31 3.92 -6.00
N PHE A 252 -4.14 2.63 -6.32
CA PHE A 252 -4.78 2.00 -7.47
C PHE A 252 -6.31 2.08 -7.39
N LEU A 253 -6.90 1.76 -6.24
CA LEU A 253 -8.35 1.79 -6.03
C LEU A 253 -8.97 3.18 -6.20
N TYR A 254 -8.23 4.23 -5.81
CA TYR A 254 -8.64 5.61 -6.07
C TYR A 254 -8.60 5.94 -7.57
N LYS A 255 -7.49 5.64 -8.23
CA LYS A 255 -7.25 6.00 -9.63
C LYS A 255 -8.17 5.25 -10.59
N VAL A 256 -8.45 3.98 -10.33
CA VAL A 256 -9.32 3.15 -11.18
C VAL A 256 -10.80 3.54 -11.10
N ARG A 257 -11.21 4.39 -10.16
CA ARG A 257 -12.59 4.94 -10.05
C ARG A 257 -13.07 5.64 -11.32
N SER A 258 -12.17 6.16 -12.14
CA SER A 258 -12.51 6.82 -13.40
C SER A 258 -12.93 5.83 -14.50
N ALA A 259 -12.62 4.55 -14.37
CA ALA A 259 -12.96 3.52 -15.35
C ALA A 259 -14.43 3.10 -15.20
N LYS A 260 -15.25 3.43 -16.21
CA LYS A 260 -16.73 3.25 -16.18
C LYS A 260 -17.18 1.78 -16.11
N ASN A 261 -16.33 0.85 -16.49
CA ASN A 261 -16.61 -0.58 -16.48
C ASN A 261 -16.14 -1.29 -15.20
N VAL A 262 -15.63 -0.54 -14.21
CA VAL A 262 -15.15 -1.06 -12.94
C VAL A 262 -16.19 -0.87 -11.85
N ILE A 263 -16.41 -1.90 -11.04
CA ILE A 263 -17.23 -1.87 -9.82
C ILE A 263 -16.38 -2.43 -8.69
N ARG A 264 -16.20 -1.66 -7.62
CA ARG A 264 -15.42 -2.07 -6.44
C ARG A 264 -16.37 -2.59 -5.37
N ILE A 265 -16.05 -3.75 -4.80
CA ILE A 265 -16.92 -4.50 -3.90
C ILE A 265 -16.13 -4.89 -2.65
N GLY A 266 -16.73 -4.75 -1.48
CA GLY A 266 -16.14 -5.17 -0.22
C GLY A 266 -16.17 -4.09 0.85
N GLU A 267 -15.04 -3.83 1.47
CA GLU A 267 -14.88 -2.90 2.59
C GLU A 267 -14.11 -1.65 2.15
N GLN A 268 -14.14 -0.62 2.99
CA GLN A 268 -13.25 0.53 2.81
C GLN A 268 -11.79 0.06 2.87
N SER A 269 -10.97 0.50 1.93
CA SER A 269 -9.54 0.20 1.91
C SER A 269 -8.80 0.80 3.12
N GLY A 270 -7.57 0.36 3.35
CA GLY A 270 -6.80 0.75 4.52
C GLY A 270 -6.23 2.16 4.50
N GLY A 271 -6.21 2.83 3.35
CA GLY A 271 -5.55 4.13 3.22
C GLY A 271 -4.04 4.01 2.95
N GLY A 272 -3.26 4.89 3.58
CA GLY A 272 -1.81 4.88 3.43
C GLY A 272 -1.33 5.60 2.17
N ALA A 273 -1.56 6.90 2.12
CA ALA A 273 -1.20 7.75 0.98
C ALA A 273 0.19 8.40 1.09
N GLY A 274 0.86 8.19 2.22
CA GLY A 274 2.20 8.71 2.46
C GLY A 274 3.24 7.86 1.74
N MET A 275 3.95 8.44 0.77
CA MET A 275 5.13 7.75 0.23
C MET A 275 6.22 7.74 1.30
N PRO A 276 6.69 6.56 1.75
CA PRO A 276 7.58 6.51 2.89
C PRO A 276 9.01 6.88 2.56
N ALA A 277 9.66 7.57 3.50
CA ALA A 277 11.11 7.71 3.61
C ALA A 277 11.61 6.99 4.86
N SER A 278 12.91 6.95 5.06
CA SER A 278 13.53 6.39 6.26
C SER A 278 14.74 7.22 6.66
N ALA A 279 15.01 7.24 7.97
CA ALA A 279 16.21 7.82 8.55
C ALA A 279 16.77 6.88 9.63
N GLU A 280 18.06 6.98 9.91
CA GLU A 280 18.75 6.20 10.93
C GLU A 280 18.92 7.03 12.20
N LEU A 281 18.75 6.38 13.36
CA LEU A 281 18.98 6.94 14.67
C LEU A 281 20.46 6.72 15.09
N PRO A 282 20.99 7.51 16.03
CA PRO A 282 22.37 7.36 16.49
C PRO A 282 22.76 5.97 16.97
N ASN A 283 21.80 5.19 17.51
CA ASN A 283 22.03 3.80 17.94
C ASN A 283 21.92 2.75 16.80
N GLY A 284 21.78 3.19 15.55
CA GLY A 284 21.65 2.32 14.38
C GLY A 284 20.22 1.80 14.11
N TRP A 285 19.23 2.13 14.95
CA TRP A 285 17.84 1.84 14.63
C TRP A 285 17.36 2.73 13.49
N ARG A 286 16.37 2.28 12.74
CA ARG A 286 15.84 3.02 11.60
C ARG A 286 14.36 3.35 11.80
N VAL A 287 14.01 4.62 11.63
CA VAL A 287 12.59 5.02 11.53
C VAL A 287 12.17 5.15 10.07
N ARG A 288 11.00 4.61 9.75
CA ARG A 288 10.27 4.81 8.49
C ARG A 288 9.08 5.71 8.76
N TYR A 289 8.78 6.63 7.86
CA TYR A 289 7.70 7.61 8.03
C TYR A 289 7.12 8.06 6.70
N SER A 290 5.88 8.53 6.69
CA SER A 290 5.24 9.16 5.53
C SER A 290 5.85 10.54 5.25
N ALA A 291 6.46 10.71 4.07
CA ALA A 291 7.19 11.92 3.69
C ALA A 291 6.53 12.73 2.56
N VAL A 292 5.60 12.14 1.81
CA VAL A 292 4.97 12.74 0.63
C VAL A 292 3.47 12.50 0.67
N LYS A 293 2.68 13.54 0.50
CA LYS A 293 1.21 13.44 0.41
C LYS A 293 0.79 13.09 -1.02
N SER A 294 -0.08 12.09 -1.19
CA SER A 294 -0.68 11.70 -2.46
C SER A 294 -2.15 12.09 -2.52
N TYR A 295 -2.55 12.68 -3.62
CA TYR A 295 -3.91 13.15 -3.89
C TYR A 295 -4.44 12.56 -5.19
N ASP A 296 -5.75 12.38 -5.29
CA ASP A 296 -6.40 12.05 -6.56
C ASP A 296 -6.42 13.26 -7.53
N LYS A 297 -7.02 13.07 -8.71
CA LYS A 297 -7.15 14.13 -9.72
C LYS A 297 -8.00 15.33 -9.27
N ASP A 298 -8.85 15.18 -8.27
CA ASP A 298 -9.73 16.19 -7.71
C ASP A 298 -9.15 16.79 -6.40
N MET A 299 -7.87 16.55 -6.11
CA MET A 299 -7.15 16.99 -4.91
C MET A 299 -7.72 16.42 -3.60
N VAL A 300 -8.34 15.24 -3.65
CA VAL A 300 -8.73 14.51 -2.44
C VAL A 300 -7.53 13.72 -1.93
N LEU A 301 -7.19 13.90 -0.65
CA LEU A 301 -6.10 13.17 0.01
C LEU A 301 -6.45 11.68 0.11
N LEU A 302 -5.51 10.82 -0.29
CA LEU A 302 -5.74 9.37 -0.37
C LEU A 302 -5.55 8.63 0.98
N GLU A 303 -5.19 9.34 2.06
CA GLU A 303 -4.81 8.76 3.36
C GLU A 303 -5.97 8.03 4.04
N GLY A 304 -7.19 8.50 3.90
CA GLY A 304 -8.37 7.96 4.62
C GLY A 304 -8.95 6.66 4.08
N GLY A 305 -8.37 6.10 3.01
CA GLY A 305 -8.93 4.94 2.34
C GLY A 305 -10.09 5.27 1.40
N VAL A 306 -10.39 4.36 0.47
CA VAL A 306 -11.45 4.51 -0.53
C VAL A 306 -12.61 3.55 -0.25
N ALA A 307 -13.83 4.10 -0.19
CA ALA A 307 -15.03 3.30 -0.04
C ALA A 307 -15.31 2.48 -1.32
N PRO A 308 -15.81 1.23 -1.20
CA PRO A 308 -16.27 0.45 -2.34
C PRO A 308 -17.56 1.04 -2.93
N ASP A 309 -17.89 0.66 -4.17
CA ASP A 309 -19.19 1.00 -4.79
C ASP A 309 -20.30 0.14 -4.20
N ILE A 310 -20.00 -1.09 -3.81
CA ILE A 310 -20.92 -2.00 -3.11
C ILE A 310 -20.27 -2.44 -1.81
N LYS A 311 -20.80 -1.94 -0.70
CA LYS A 311 -20.30 -2.29 0.64
C LYS A 311 -20.85 -3.64 1.09
N VAL A 312 -19.94 -4.55 1.40
CA VAL A 312 -20.24 -5.88 1.95
C VAL A 312 -19.06 -6.37 2.80
N HIS A 313 -19.36 -7.11 3.86
CA HIS A 313 -18.36 -7.69 4.76
C HIS A 313 -18.45 -9.20 4.75
N ASN A 314 -17.33 -9.87 4.91
CA ASN A 314 -17.31 -11.29 5.24
C ASN A 314 -17.57 -11.46 6.75
N ASP A 315 -18.13 -12.61 7.14
CA ASP A 315 -18.13 -13.02 8.53
C ASP A 315 -16.69 -13.35 8.97
N SER A 316 -16.39 -13.16 10.27
CA SER A 316 -15.09 -13.50 10.83
C SER A 316 -14.75 -14.97 10.59
N PHE A 317 -13.55 -15.22 10.06
CA PHE A 317 -13.03 -16.57 9.92
C PHE A 317 -12.93 -17.30 11.27
N TYR A 318 -12.58 -16.59 12.34
CA TYR A 318 -12.42 -17.17 13.67
C TYR A 318 -13.75 -17.57 14.29
N GLU A 319 -14.83 -16.81 14.02
CA GLU A 319 -16.16 -17.11 14.55
C GLU A 319 -16.91 -18.10 13.65
N LYS A 320 -16.70 -18.06 12.34
CA LYS A 320 -17.40 -18.89 11.35
C LYS A 320 -16.41 -19.36 10.26
N PRO A 321 -15.61 -20.40 10.55
CA PRO A 321 -14.64 -20.92 9.58
C PRO A 321 -15.26 -21.40 8.26
N ASP A 322 -16.51 -21.87 8.29
CA ASP A 322 -17.27 -22.36 7.15
C ASP A 322 -18.13 -21.29 6.46
N ALA A 323 -18.04 -20.03 6.89
CA ALA A 323 -18.79 -18.94 6.29
C ALA A 323 -18.47 -18.79 4.79
N GLU A 324 -19.48 -18.39 4.04
CA GLU A 324 -19.32 -18.08 2.61
C GLU A 324 -18.47 -16.82 2.41
N ASP A 325 -17.73 -16.75 1.30
CA ASP A 325 -17.09 -15.52 0.86
C ASP A 325 -18.13 -14.57 0.26
N ARG A 326 -18.79 -13.80 1.13
CA ARG A 326 -19.89 -12.87 0.77
C ARG A 326 -19.45 -11.81 -0.21
N ILE A 327 -18.20 -11.34 -0.12
CA ILE A 327 -17.64 -10.35 -1.04
C ILE A 327 -17.54 -10.96 -2.45
N LEU A 328 -16.97 -12.14 -2.57
CA LEU A 328 -16.86 -12.85 -3.86
C LEU A 328 -18.25 -13.22 -4.43
N ILE A 329 -19.14 -13.74 -3.59
CA ILE A 329 -20.51 -14.09 -3.99
C ILE A 329 -21.27 -12.86 -4.48
N THR A 330 -21.11 -11.70 -3.81
CA THR A 330 -21.72 -10.44 -4.24
C THR A 330 -21.19 -10.02 -5.62
N ALA A 331 -19.90 -10.17 -5.87
CA ALA A 331 -19.32 -9.90 -7.19
C ALA A 331 -19.92 -10.83 -8.27
N ILE A 332 -20.03 -12.12 -7.99
CA ILE A 332 -20.64 -13.09 -8.92
C ILE A 332 -22.10 -12.70 -9.19
N LYS A 333 -22.91 -12.43 -8.17
CA LYS A 333 -24.31 -11.99 -8.30
C LYS A 333 -24.42 -10.72 -9.15
N LYS A 334 -23.48 -9.76 -8.97
CA LYS A 334 -23.46 -8.53 -9.76
C LYS A 334 -23.16 -8.79 -11.23
N VAL A 335 -22.36 -9.80 -11.58
CA VAL A 335 -22.17 -10.20 -12.98
C VAL A 335 -23.47 -10.71 -13.58
N PHE A 336 -24.24 -11.53 -12.86
CA PHE A 336 -25.55 -12.00 -13.31
C PHE A 336 -26.52 -10.84 -13.57
N GLU A 337 -26.57 -9.88 -12.66
CA GLU A 337 -27.37 -8.65 -12.81
C GLU A 337 -26.98 -7.88 -14.08
N ILE A 338 -25.68 -7.60 -14.28
CA ILE A 338 -25.18 -6.87 -15.45
C ILE A 338 -25.53 -7.59 -16.76
N LYS A 339 -25.54 -8.91 -16.76
CA LYS A 339 -25.86 -9.73 -17.94
C LYS A 339 -27.34 -10.00 -18.12
N GLY A 340 -28.20 -9.56 -17.20
CA GLY A 340 -29.64 -9.81 -17.25
C GLY A 340 -30.01 -11.28 -17.11
N VAL A 341 -29.17 -12.10 -16.48
CA VAL A 341 -29.37 -13.53 -16.23
C VAL A 341 -29.77 -13.75 -14.78
N PRO A 342 -30.84 -14.49 -14.47
CA PRO A 342 -31.20 -14.82 -13.10
C PRO A 342 -30.08 -15.55 -12.38
N TYR A 343 -29.75 -15.13 -11.14
CA TYR A 343 -28.80 -15.87 -10.30
C TYR A 343 -29.47 -17.18 -9.81
N PRO A 344 -28.81 -18.34 -9.96
CA PRO A 344 -29.38 -19.61 -9.49
C PRO A 344 -29.68 -19.55 -7.98
N THR A 345 -30.93 -19.74 -7.62
CA THR A 345 -31.33 -19.98 -6.23
C THR A 345 -31.08 -21.44 -5.91
N LYS A 346 -30.43 -21.69 -4.75
CA LYS A 346 -30.23 -23.09 -4.26
C LYS A 346 -31.54 -23.80 -4.02
#